data_33c545fcdb262a9442a8a464ad8ca1ee
#
_entry.id   33c545fcdb262a9442a8a464ad8ca1ee
#
_cell.length_a   1.000
_cell.length_b   1.000
_cell.length_c   1.000
_cell.angle_alpha   90.00
_cell.angle_beta   90.00
_cell.angle_gamma   90.00
#
_symmetry.space_group_name_H-M   'P 1'
#
loop_
_entity.id
_entity.type
_entity.pdbx_description
1 polymer ?
#
loop_
_entity_poly.entity_id
_entity_poly.type
_entity_poly.pdbx_seq_one_letter_code
_entity_poly.pdbx_strand_id
1 'polypeptide(L)'
;MGIKVLDCTLRDGAYVVDGEFGIKRICNIINSLQDSGVDIIECGWLRDCLSGENSVFYNIPEELNYYIDKKTSEFALMFDYGRYNIEKLPQNIGLVDIIRIAFYKKSLDEISFAVEKVKSKGYKVFLQPSNVKEYKEKDLIKLCKRANYIGADACYVVDSFGSMFPEELEKIIPIFDEEVDPNIQIGFHSHNNIQLSFGLSIKFINEMKRDIVVDSSLSGIGRGAG
;
A
#
# COMPACT_ATOMS: atom_id res chain seq x y z
N MET A 1 -12.06 16.94 4.04
CA MET A 1 -11.83 15.50 3.90
C MET A 1 -11.37 15.25 2.47
N GLY A 2 -10.12 14.84 2.29
CA GLY A 2 -9.53 14.47 1.01
C GLY A 2 -9.60 12.96 0.82
N ILE A 3 -9.96 12.52 -0.39
CA ILE A 3 -9.93 11.10 -0.77
C ILE A 3 -8.86 10.97 -1.84
N LYS A 4 -7.87 10.12 -1.61
CA LYS A 4 -6.87 9.74 -2.63
C LYS A 4 -7.15 8.33 -3.12
N VAL A 5 -7.00 8.12 -4.41
CA VAL A 5 -7.02 6.80 -5.03
C VAL A 5 -5.59 6.32 -5.26
N LEU A 6 -5.30 5.11 -4.76
CA LEU A 6 -4.05 4.41 -5.05
C LEU A 6 -4.34 3.25 -6.00
N ASP A 7 -3.74 3.27 -7.19
CA ASP A 7 -3.79 2.12 -8.09
C ASP A 7 -2.68 1.12 -7.75
N CYS A 8 -3.05 -0.13 -7.52
CA CYS A 8 -2.14 -1.23 -7.22
C CYS A 8 -2.07 -2.30 -8.32
N THR A 9 -2.49 -1.96 -9.55
CA THR A 9 -2.54 -2.88 -10.70
C THR A 9 -1.23 -3.63 -10.91
N LEU A 10 -0.11 -2.92 -10.94
CA LEU A 10 1.20 -3.54 -11.19
C LEU A 10 1.67 -4.38 -10.00
N ARG A 11 1.42 -3.94 -8.79
CA ARG A 11 1.84 -4.67 -7.59
C ARG A 11 0.97 -5.91 -7.34
N ASP A 12 -0.36 -5.75 -7.32
CA ASP A 12 -1.26 -6.87 -7.04
C ASP A 12 -1.40 -7.80 -8.24
N GLY A 13 -1.41 -7.27 -9.46
CA GLY A 13 -1.38 -8.06 -10.70
C GLY A 13 -0.13 -8.92 -10.87
N ALA A 14 0.97 -8.60 -10.17
CA ALA A 14 2.17 -9.44 -10.16
C ALA A 14 1.90 -10.89 -9.73
N TYR A 15 0.89 -11.11 -8.90
CA TYR A 15 0.47 -12.48 -8.52
C TYR A 15 -0.10 -13.31 -9.67
N VAL A 16 -0.58 -12.67 -10.74
CA VAL A 16 -1.18 -13.34 -11.90
C VAL A 16 -0.14 -13.68 -12.96
N VAL A 17 0.91 -12.87 -13.06
CA VAL A 17 1.91 -12.93 -14.14
C VAL A 17 3.34 -13.14 -13.62
N ASP A 18 3.49 -13.59 -12.38
CA ASP A 18 4.79 -13.76 -11.70
C ASP A 18 5.70 -12.52 -11.79
N GLY A 19 5.08 -11.33 -11.78
CA GLY A 19 5.75 -10.05 -11.95
C GLY A 19 6.10 -9.67 -13.40
N GLU A 20 5.95 -10.56 -14.35
CA GLU A 20 6.39 -10.37 -15.73
C GLU A 20 5.30 -9.72 -16.59
N PHE A 21 5.14 -8.40 -16.47
CA PHE A 21 4.21 -7.62 -17.31
C PHE A 21 4.78 -7.32 -18.70
N GLY A 22 6.10 -7.21 -18.83
CA GLY A 22 6.78 -6.68 -19.99
C GLY A 22 6.86 -5.14 -20.00
N ILE A 23 8.01 -4.61 -20.34
CA ILE A 23 8.35 -3.17 -20.31
C ILE A 23 7.25 -2.30 -20.94
N LYS A 24 6.78 -2.65 -22.13
CA LYS A 24 5.77 -1.87 -22.86
C LYS A 24 4.45 -1.76 -22.10
N ARG A 25 4.02 -2.84 -21.43
CA ARG A 25 2.77 -2.81 -20.64
C ARG A 25 2.95 -2.02 -19.35
N ILE A 26 4.08 -2.16 -18.68
CA ILE A 26 4.41 -1.38 -17.48
C ILE A 26 4.34 0.12 -17.81
N CYS A 27 5.05 0.56 -18.85
CA CYS A 27 5.02 1.97 -19.30
C CYS A 27 3.61 2.45 -19.66
N ASN A 28 2.85 1.64 -20.41
CA ASN A 28 1.50 2.02 -20.83
C ASN A 28 0.55 2.15 -19.63
N ILE A 29 0.60 1.22 -18.66
CA ILE A 29 -0.24 1.26 -17.46
C ILE A 29 0.09 2.51 -16.66
N ILE A 30 1.37 2.75 -16.35
CA ILE A 30 1.79 3.92 -15.57
C ILE A 30 1.39 5.23 -16.24
N ASN A 31 1.64 5.38 -17.55
CA ASN A 31 1.29 6.59 -18.28
C ASN A 31 -0.23 6.81 -18.32
N SER A 32 -1.00 5.76 -18.58
CA SER A 32 -2.48 5.87 -18.60
C SER A 32 -3.06 6.26 -17.25
N LEU A 33 -2.53 5.71 -16.15
CA LEU A 33 -2.94 6.05 -14.79
C LEU A 33 -2.59 7.51 -14.45
N GLN A 34 -1.40 7.98 -14.80
CA GLN A 34 -1.02 9.38 -14.63
C GLN A 34 -1.91 10.31 -15.45
N ASP A 35 -2.16 9.98 -16.72
CA ASP A 35 -3.02 10.78 -17.61
C ASP A 35 -4.48 10.80 -17.15
N SER A 36 -4.92 9.78 -16.42
CA SER A 36 -6.23 9.71 -15.79
C SER A 36 -6.33 10.45 -14.46
N GLY A 37 -5.22 10.99 -13.94
CA GLY A 37 -5.19 11.76 -12.71
C GLY A 37 -5.26 10.91 -11.43
N VAL A 38 -4.82 9.65 -11.47
CA VAL A 38 -4.71 8.80 -10.27
C VAL A 38 -3.68 9.40 -9.31
N ASP A 39 -4.01 9.52 -8.03
CA ASP A 39 -3.18 10.23 -7.04
C ASP A 39 -1.88 9.48 -6.75
N ILE A 40 -1.97 8.15 -6.55
CA ILE A 40 -0.83 7.31 -6.18
C ILE A 40 -0.81 6.06 -7.06
N ILE A 41 0.36 5.71 -7.60
CA ILE A 41 0.55 4.51 -8.43
C ILE A 41 1.55 3.58 -7.74
N GLU A 42 1.09 2.39 -7.34
CA GLU A 42 1.96 1.35 -6.77
C GLU A 42 2.61 0.54 -7.90
N CYS A 43 3.86 0.87 -8.20
CA CYS A 43 4.56 0.38 -9.38
C CYS A 43 5.08 -1.07 -9.28
N GLY A 44 5.04 -1.67 -8.10
CA GLY A 44 5.47 -3.05 -7.88
C GLY A 44 6.10 -3.30 -6.51
N TRP A 45 7.04 -4.24 -6.47
CA TRP A 45 7.65 -4.76 -5.25
C TRP A 45 9.13 -4.47 -5.16
N LEU A 46 9.59 -4.08 -3.96
CA LEU A 46 11.01 -4.19 -3.59
C LEU A 46 11.29 -5.62 -3.11
N ARG A 47 12.26 -6.26 -3.73
CA ARG A 47 12.69 -7.64 -3.42
C ARG A 47 14.20 -7.81 -3.59
N ASP A 48 14.78 -8.72 -2.80
CA ASP A 48 16.15 -9.18 -3.02
C ASP A 48 16.18 -10.19 -4.19
N CYS A 49 16.14 -9.70 -5.42
CA CYS A 49 16.10 -10.53 -6.63
C CYS A 49 16.96 -9.90 -7.73
N LEU A 50 17.20 -10.65 -8.78
CA LEU A 50 17.67 -10.06 -10.04
C LEU A 50 16.47 -9.40 -10.70
N SER A 51 16.50 -8.08 -10.80
CA SER A 51 15.50 -7.33 -11.54
C SER A 51 15.69 -7.52 -13.05
N GLY A 52 14.58 -7.58 -13.78
CA GLY A 52 14.58 -7.65 -15.24
C GLY A 52 13.73 -6.52 -15.81
N GLU A 53 14.06 -6.06 -17.01
CA GLU A 53 13.32 -4.97 -17.69
C GLU A 53 11.83 -5.25 -17.93
N ASN A 54 11.40 -6.50 -17.80
CA ASN A 54 10.01 -6.91 -18.00
C ASN A 54 9.24 -7.09 -16.69
N SER A 55 9.93 -6.94 -15.55
CA SER A 55 9.41 -7.30 -14.25
C SER A 55 9.02 -6.08 -13.42
N VAL A 56 8.03 -6.26 -12.54
CA VAL A 56 7.65 -5.30 -11.49
C VAL A 56 8.27 -5.66 -10.13
N PHE A 57 9.31 -6.48 -10.15
CA PHE A 57 10.16 -6.75 -8.99
C PHE A 57 11.46 -5.95 -9.11
N TYR A 58 11.72 -5.10 -8.15
CA TYR A 58 12.84 -4.16 -8.15
C TYR A 58 13.74 -4.42 -6.96
N ASN A 59 15.04 -4.34 -7.19
CA ASN A 59 16.03 -4.43 -6.10
C ASN A 59 16.20 -3.07 -5.40
N ILE A 60 16.11 -2.00 -6.18
CA ILE A 60 16.13 -0.61 -5.70
C ILE A 60 15.13 0.26 -6.47
N PRO A 61 14.61 1.35 -5.87
CA PRO A 61 13.62 2.22 -6.51
C PRO A 61 14.07 2.85 -7.84
N GLU A 62 15.37 3.10 -8.01
CA GLU A 62 15.94 3.71 -9.20
C GLU A 62 15.76 2.89 -10.47
N GLU A 63 15.52 1.59 -10.36
CA GLU A 63 15.22 0.73 -11.51
C GLU A 63 13.93 1.13 -12.23
N LEU A 64 13.04 1.87 -11.55
CA LEU A 64 11.87 2.48 -12.18
C LEU A 64 12.19 3.59 -13.20
N ASN A 65 13.38 4.20 -13.17
CA ASN A 65 13.77 5.24 -14.13
C ASN A 65 13.66 4.80 -15.59
N TYR A 66 13.75 3.49 -15.85
CA TYR A 66 13.63 2.95 -17.22
C TYR A 66 12.21 3.03 -17.77
N TYR A 67 11.20 3.26 -16.91
CA TYR A 67 9.79 3.09 -17.27
C TYR A 67 8.97 4.37 -17.17
N ILE A 68 9.48 5.39 -16.48
CA ILE A 68 8.62 6.47 -15.99
C ILE A 68 9.13 7.85 -16.39
N ASP A 69 8.23 8.60 -17.03
CA ASP A 69 8.25 10.06 -17.01
C ASP A 69 7.25 10.52 -15.95
N LYS A 70 7.75 10.87 -14.75
CA LYS A 70 6.93 11.23 -13.60
C LYS A 70 6.26 12.58 -13.83
N LYS A 71 4.91 12.60 -13.80
CA LYS A 71 4.09 13.81 -13.96
C LYS A 71 3.61 14.30 -12.58
N THR A 72 2.36 14.02 -12.24
CA THR A 72 1.68 14.53 -11.04
C THR A 72 1.40 13.49 -9.98
N SER A 73 1.34 12.20 -10.35
CA SER A 73 1.08 11.11 -9.41
C SER A 73 2.27 10.86 -8.48
N GLU A 74 1.98 10.52 -7.24
CA GLU A 74 2.99 9.96 -6.33
C GLU A 74 3.23 8.48 -6.70
N PHE A 75 4.48 8.01 -6.60
CA PHE A 75 4.81 6.61 -6.85
C PHE A 75 5.10 5.87 -5.56
N ALA A 76 4.59 4.64 -5.48
CA ALA A 76 4.77 3.76 -4.36
C ALA A 76 5.41 2.43 -4.78
N LEU A 77 6.21 1.85 -3.87
CA LEU A 77 6.67 0.46 -3.93
C LEU A 77 6.33 -0.24 -2.62
N MET A 78 6.05 -1.53 -2.68
CA MET A 78 5.79 -2.35 -1.49
C MET A 78 6.93 -3.34 -1.23
N PHE A 79 7.20 -3.63 0.02
CA PHE A 79 7.95 -4.83 0.41
C PHE A 79 7.29 -5.56 1.57
N ASP A 80 7.50 -6.87 1.62
CA ASP A 80 7.14 -7.69 2.78
C ASP A 80 8.24 -7.59 3.83
N TYR A 81 7.89 -7.19 5.06
CA TYR A 81 8.81 -7.18 6.18
C TYR A 81 9.50 -8.53 6.37
N GLY A 82 10.84 -8.52 6.42
CA GLY A 82 11.67 -9.71 6.52
C GLY A 82 11.97 -10.42 5.19
N ARG A 83 11.49 -9.89 4.04
CA ARG A 83 11.79 -10.44 2.70
C ARG A 83 12.58 -9.49 1.80
N TYR A 84 12.92 -8.33 2.30
CA TYR A 84 13.75 -7.34 1.62
C TYR A 84 14.81 -6.82 2.60
N ASN A 85 16.06 -6.76 2.16
CA ASN A 85 17.12 -6.18 2.96
C ASN A 85 17.05 -4.65 2.90
N ILE A 86 16.41 -4.04 3.90
CA ILE A 86 16.17 -2.60 3.97
C ILE A 86 17.46 -1.75 3.98
N GLU A 87 18.62 -2.33 4.32
CA GLU A 87 19.89 -1.62 4.25
C GLU A 87 20.31 -1.27 2.81
N LYS A 88 19.76 -1.97 1.81
CA LYS A 88 19.97 -1.68 0.39
C LYS A 88 19.18 -0.46 -0.10
N LEU A 89 18.15 -0.03 0.64
CA LEU A 89 17.32 1.09 0.21
C LEU A 89 18.18 2.36 0.12
N PRO A 90 18.34 2.95 -1.08
CA PRO A 90 19.14 4.15 -1.26
C PRO A 90 18.44 5.40 -0.74
N GLN A 91 19.13 6.53 -0.76
CA GLN A 91 18.53 7.83 -0.49
C GLN A 91 17.49 8.15 -1.58
N ASN A 92 16.33 8.67 -1.18
CA ASN A 92 15.29 9.08 -2.12
C ASN A 92 15.80 10.20 -3.04
N ILE A 93 15.68 10.01 -4.34
CA ILE A 93 16.02 10.98 -5.37
C ILE A 93 14.78 11.64 -6.02
N GLY A 94 13.59 11.44 -5.42
CA GLY A 94 12.34 12.04 -5.88
C GLY A 94 11.58 11.23 -6.94
N LEU A 95 12.03 10.03 -7.30
CA LEU A 95 11.32 9.16 -8.23
C LEU A 95 10.15 8.43 -7.54
N VAL A 96 10.44 7.71 -6.48
CA VAL A 96 9.46 7.03 -5.63
C VAL A 96 9.24 7.86 -4.38
N ASP A 97 7.98 8.11 -4.03
CA ASP A 97 7.61 8.94 -2.89
C ASP A 97 7.33 8.12 -1.63
N ILE A 98 6.77 6.92 -1.82
CA ILE A 98 6.14 6.13 -0.78
C ILE A 98 6.71 4.71 -0.77
N ILE A 99 7.08 4.23 0.41
CA ILE A 99 7.36 2.81 0.64
C ILE A 99 6.24 2.23 1.51
N ARG A 100 5.56 1.21 0.98
CA ARG A 100 4.51 0.47 1.67
C ARG A 100 5.13 -0.75 2.33
N ILE A 101 4.96 -0.89 3.64
CA ILE A 101 5.54 -1.98 4.43
C ILE A 101 4.44 -2.97 4.79
N ALA A 102 4.42 -4.13 4.13
CA ALA A 102 3.51 -5.22 4.47
C ALA A 102 4.12 -6.09 5.59
N PHE A 103 3.33 -6.37 6.62
CA PHE A 103 3.79 -7.14 7.77
C PHE A 103 2.67 -7.90 8.45
N TYR A 104 3.01 -9.00 9.12
CA TYR A 104 2.08 -9.75 9.96
C TYR A 104 1.99 -9.15 11.36
N LYS A 105 0.84 -9.35 12.02
CA LYS A 105 0.58 -8.89 13.39
C LYS A 105 1.72 -9.18 14.37
N LYS A 106 2.36 -10.36 14.27
CA LYS A 106 3.47 -10.77 15.13
C LYS A 106 4.70 -9.86 15.03
N SER A 107 4.88 -9.20 13.90
CA SER A 107 6.04 -8.33 13.63
C SER A 107 5.78 -6.86 13.97
N LEU A 108 4.61 -6.51 14.53
CA LEU A 108 4.23 -5.13 14.82
C LEU A 108 5.23 -4.37 15.70
N ASP A 109 5.85 -5.06 16.65
CA ASP A 109 6.84 -4.42 17.54
C ASP A 109 8.22 -4.27 16.88
N GLU A 110 8.49 -5.05 15.85
CA GLU A 110 9.80 -5.13 15.17
C GLU A 110 9.92 -4.17 13.99
N ILE A 111 8.79 -3.77 13.36
CA ILE A 111 8.80 -2.93 12.14
C ILE A 111 9.41 -1.55 12.35
N SER A 112 9.56 -1.07 13.61
CA SER A 112 10.06 0.27 13.91
C SER A 112 11.41 0.55 13.26
N PHE A 113 12.32 -0.41 13.25
CA PHE A 113 13.62 -0.29 12.59
C PHE A 113 13.48 -0.06 11.08
N ALA A 114 12.62 -0.84 10.41
CA ALA A 114 12.39 -0.69 8.98
C ALA A 114 11.76 0.68 8.65
N VAL A 115 10.78 1.12 9.46
CA VAL A 115 10.16 2.45 9.29
C VAL A 115 11.18 3.57 9.46
N GLU A 116 12.01 3.52 10.51
CA GLU A 116 13.07 4.50 10.74
C GLU A 116 14.04 4.57 9.55
N LYS A 117 14.48 3.41 9.05
CA LYS A 117 15.36 3.35 7.86
C LYS A 117 14.71 3.98 6.64
N VAL A 118 13.47 3.62 6.32
CA VAL A 118 12.75 4.18 5.17
C VAL A 118 12.62 5.71 5.32
N LYS A 119 12.20 6.19 6.49
CA LYS A 119 12.05 7.64 6.73
C LYS A 119 13.38 8.39 6.69
N SER A 120 14.46 7.81 7.25
CA SER A 120 15.79 8.42 7.20
C SER A 120 16.34 8.56 5.78
N LYS A 121 15.81 7.77 4.84
CA LYS A 121 16.11 7.87 3.40
C LYS A 121 15.21 8.87 2.65
N GLY A 122 14.27 9.53 3.33
CA GLY A 122 13.41 10.57 2.75
C GLY A 122 12.16 10.05 2.05
N TYR A 123 11.75 8.79 2.30
CA TYR A 123 10.48 8.25 1.80
C TYR A 123 9.35 8.42 2.82
N LYS A 124 8.13 8.55 2.33
CA LYS A 124 6.92 8.35 3.14
C LYS A 124 6.71 6.87 3.43
N VAL A 125 6.10 6.56 4.58
CA VAL A 125 5.85 5.19 5.01
C VAL A 125 4.37 4.93 5.16
N PHE A 126 3.84 3.97 4.40
CA PHE A 126 2.49 3.46 4.52
C PHE A 126 2.50 2.05 5.13
N LEU A 127 1.85 1.88 6.27
CA LEU A 127 1.80 0.60 6.98
C LEU A 127 0.68 -0.28 6.44
N GLN A 128 1.03 -1.52 6.08
CA GLN A 128 0.13 -2.52 5.50
C GLN A 128 0.02 -3.76 6.42
N PRO A 129 -0.67 -3.65 7.58
CA PRO A 129 -0.84 -4.78 8.49
C PRO A 129 -1.71 -5.86 7.85
N SER A 130 -1.17 -7.07 7.69
CA SER A 130 -1.89 -8.16 7.03
C SER A 130 -3.09 -8.61 7.84
N ASN A 131 -4.22 -8.84 7.14
CA ASN A 131 -5.45 -9.47 7.66
C ASN A 131 -6.00 -8.82 8.94
N VAL A 132 -6.30 -7.54 8.87
CA VAL A 132 -6.76 -6.72 10.02
C VAL A 132 -8.05 -7.24 10.63
N LYS A 133 -8.92 -7.89 9.85
CA LYS A 133 -10.17 -8.48 10.37
C LYS A 133 -9.94 -9.52 11.49
N GLU A 134 -8.78 -10.18 11.54
CA GLU A 134 -8.43 -11.15 12.58
C GLU A 134 -7.87 -10.49 13.86
N TYR A 135 -7.76 -9.16 13.88
CA TYR A 135 -7.25 -8.45 15.05
C TYR A 135 -8.39 -8.26 16.06
N LYS A 136 -8.11 -8.53 17.34
CA LYS A 136 -9.01 -8.14 18.43
C LYS A 136 -8.91 -6.62 18.61
N GLU A 137 -9.91 -6.00 19.20
CA GLU A 137 -9.96 -4.56 19.47
C GLU A 137 -8.66 -4.05 20.11
N LYS A 138 -8.16 -4.72 21.15
CA LYS A 138 -6.88 -4.37 21.80
C LYS A 138 -5.67 -4.38 20.84
N ASP A 139 -5.69 -5.26 19.83
CA ASP A 139 -4.62 -5.38 18.85
C ASP A 139 -4.72 -4.27 17.80
N LEU A 140 -5.95 -3.85 17.45
CA LEU A 140 -6.21 -2.69 16.59
C LEU A 140 -5.73 -1.39 17.27
N ILE A 141 -6.11 -1.19 18.53
CA ILE A 141 -5.64 -0.05 19.33
C ILE A 141 -4.09 -0.03 19.43
N LYS A 142 -3.48 -1.21 19.67
CA LYS A 142 -2.01 -1.33 19.69
C LYS A 142 -1.40 -0.97 18.34
N LEU A 143 -2.01 -1.39 17.23
CA LEU A 143 -1.56 -1.05 15.88
C LEU A 143 -1.60 0.47 15.65
N CYS A 144 -2.72 1.13 15.94
CA CYS A 144 -2.88 2.57 15.79
C CYS A 144 -1.86 3.34 16.63
N LYS A 145 -1.71 3.00 17.90
CA LYS A 145 -0.71 3.61 18.79
C LYS A 145 0.74 3.39 18.30
N ARG A 146 1.01 2.23 17.72
CA ARG A 146 2.33 1.97 17.10
C ARG A 146 2.54 2.85 15.88
N ALA A 147 1.54 2.96 14.99
CA ALA A 147 1.61 3.84 13.81
C ALA A 147 1.89 5.29 14.22
N ASN A 148 1.22 5.80 15.27
CA ASN A 148 1.45 7.13 15.82
C ASN A 148 2.89 7.27 16.36
N TYR A 149 3.34 6.32 17.18
CA TYR A 149 4.66 6.35 17.81
C TYR A 149 5.82 6.39 16.80
N ILE A 150 5.72 5.58 15.74
CA ILE A 150 6.77 5.53 14.70
C ILE A 150 6.60 6.60 13.62
N GLY A 151 5.55 7.43 13.72
CA GLY A 151 5.28 8.53 12.80
C GLY A 151 5.06 8.05 11.37
N ALA A 152 4.22 7.04 11.17
CA ALA A 152 3.82 6.60 9.83
C ALA A 152 3.10 7.74 9.09
N ASP A 153 3.16 7.74 7.76
CA ASP A 153 2.42 8.70 6.94
C ASP A 153 1.00 8.20 6.62
N ALA A 154 0.81 6.87 6.59
CA ALA A 154 -0.51 6.23 6.56
C ALA A 154 -0.52 4.89 7.29
N CYS A 155 -1.70 4.52 7.84
CA CYS A 155 -1.98 3.21 8.43
C CYS A 155 -3.23 2.61 7.79
N TYR A 156 -3.13 1.37 7.31
CA TYR A 156 -4.17 0.75 6.49
C TYR A 156 -5.04 -0.25 7.25
N VAL A 157 -6.31 -0.29 6.91
CA VAL A 157 -7.19 -1.45 7.13
C VAL A 157 -7.04 -2.37 5.93
N VAL A 158 -6.45 -3.56 6.13
CA VAL A 158 -6.15 -4.50 5.04
C VAL A 158 -6.97 -5.77 5.18
N ASP A 159 -7.83 -6.04 4.21
CA ASP A 159 -8.51 -7.33 4.03
C ASP A 159 -7.70 -8.22 3.07
N SER A 160 -6.68 -8.89 3.61
CA SER A 160 -5.72 -9.68 2.83
C SER A 160 -6.34 -10.86 2.09
N PHE A 161 -7.49 -11.36 2.52
CA PHE A 161 -8.14 -12.53 1.94
C PHE A 161 -9.42 -12.20 1.18
N GLY A 162 -9.82 -10.92 1.15
CA GLY A 162 -11.07 -10.51 0.51
C GLY A 162 -12.28 -11.21 1.13
N SER A 163 -12.29 -11.34 2.46
CA SER A 163 -13.29 -12.10 3.21
C SER A 163 -13.95 -11.28 4.32
N MET A 164 -13.72 -9.98 4.36
CA MET A 164 -14.32 -9.06 5.32
C MET A 164 -15.79 -8.82 4.96
N PHE A 165 -16.65 -8.83 5.99
CA PHE A 165 -18.05 -8.42 5.87
C PHE A 165 -18.24 -6.97 6.32
N PRO A 166 -19.32 -6.30 5.88
CA PRO A 166 -19.60 -4.91 6.28
C PRO A 166 -19.63 -4.66 7.79
N GLU A 167 -20.14 -5.61 8.56
CA GLU A 167 -20.25 -5.54 10.03
C GLU A 167 -18.88 -5.64 10.73
N GLU A 168 -17.89 -6.25 10.07
CA GLU A 168 -16.52 -6.32 10.58
C GLU A 168 -15.81 -4.97 10.34
N LEU A 169 -15.96 -4.40 9.14
CA LEU A 169 -15.43 -3.09 8.81
C LEU A 169 -16.04 -1.99 9.71
N GLU A 170 -17.34 -2.04 9.95
CA GLU A 170 -18.08 -1.11 10.82
C GLU A 170 -17.54 -1.06 12.27
N LYS A 171 -16.98 -2.16 12.76
CA LYS A 171 -16.31 -2.20 14.08
C LYS A 171 -14.89 -1.66 14.05
N ILE A 172 -14.22 -1.74 12.90
CA ILE A 172 -12.81 -1.34 12.73
C ILE A 172 -12.70 0.18 12.51
N ILE A 173 -13.59 0.74 11.69
CA ILE A 173 -13.56 2.17 11.32
C ILE A 173 -13.48 3.10 12.53
N PRO A 174 -14.35 3.01 13.54
CA PRO A 174 -14.31 3.91 14.70
C PRO A 174 -12.97 3.85 15.44
N ILE A 175 -12.39 2.64 15.59
CA ILE A 175 -11.12 2.47 16.29
C ILE A 175 -9.98 3.21 15.55
N PHE A 176 -9.95 3.08 14.23
CA PHE A 176 -8.93 3.80 13.45
C PHE A 176 -9.17 5.30 13.44
N ASP A 177 -10.41 5.74 13.33
CA ASP A 177 -10.77 7.17 13.31
C ASP A 177 -10.43 7.86 14.64
N GLU A 178 -10.61 7.17 15.78
CA GLU A 178 -10.35 7.69 17.13
C GLU A 178 -8.88 7.56 17.55
N GLU A 179 -8.22 6.44 17.25
CA GLU A 179 -6.92 6.10 17.81
C GLU A 179 -5.72 6.49 16.94
N VAL A 180 -5.90 6.68 15.63
CA VAL A 180 -4.83 7.12 14.72
C VAL A 180 -4.69 8.65 14.78
N ASP A 181 -3.44 9.16 14.91
CA ASP A 181 -3.15 10.59 14.93
C ASP A 181 -3.78 11.30 13.71
N PRO A 182 -4.43 12.47 13.88
CA PRO A 182 -5.06 13.20 12.77
C PRO A 182 -4.14 13.53 11.58
N ASN A 183 -2.84 13.59 11.79
CA ASN A 183 -1.86 13.85 10.72
C ASN A 183 -1.48 12.59 9.92
N ILE A 184 -1.89 11.41 10.36
CA ILE A 184 -1.65 10.13 9.67
C ILE A 184 -2.87 9.77 8.85
N GLN A 185 -2.71 9.54 7.55
CA GLN A 185 -3.82 9.12 6.69
C GLN A 185 -4.28 7.69 7.06
N ILE A 186 -5.56 7.41 6.89
CA ILE A 186 -6.06 6.05 7.02
C ILE A 186 -6.31 5.50 5.61
N GLY A 187 -5.76 4.32 5.34
CA GLY A 187 -5.94 3.64 4.07
C GLY A 187 -6.86 2.42 4.16
N PHE A 188 -7.46 2.06 3.03
CA PHE A 188 -8.23 0.83 2.88
C PHE A 188 -7.74 0.03 1.68
N HIS A 189 -7.40 -1.24 1.92
CA HIS A 189 -7.02 -2.20 0.89
C HIS A 189 -7.84 -3.48 1.07
N SER A 190 -8.71 -3.76 0.13
CA SER A 190 -9.58 -4.94 0.17
C SER A 190 -9.40 -5.79 -1.08
N HIS A 191 -9.33 -7.11 -0.92
CA HIS A 191 -9.44 -8.05 -2.01
C HIS A 191 -10.89 -8.49 -2.24
N ASN A 192 -11.20 -9.03 -3.43
CA ASN A 192 -12.57 -9.28 -3.88
C ASN A 192 -12.98 -10.75 -3.89
N ASN A 193 -12.42 -11.58 -3.01
CA ASN A 193 -12.68 -13.02 -2.99
C ASN A 193 -14.18 -13.35 -2.82
N ILE A 194 -14.88 -12.67 -1.91
CA ILE A 194 -16.33 -12.83 -1.72
C ILE A 194 -17.16 -11.75 -2.42
N GLN A 195 -16.55 -11.01 -3.36
CA GLN A 195 -17.18 -9.99 -4.21
C GLN A 195 -17.79 -8.80 -3.44
N LEU A 196 -17.21 -8.45 -2.30
CA LEU A 196 -17.64 -7.30 -1.50
C LEU A 196 -16.67 -6.10 -1.53
N SER A 197 -15.49 -6.22 -2.16
CA SER A 197 -14.43 -5.22 -2.10
C SER A 197 -14.91 -3.82 -2.48
N PHE A 198 -15.61 -3.68 -3.60
CA PHE A 198 -16.15 -2.39 -4.04
C PHE A 198 -17.14 -1.80 -3.03
N GLY A 199 -18.09 -2.62 -2.54
CA GLY A 199 -19.08 -2.18 -1.54
C GLY A 199 -18.42 -1.77 -0.23
N LEU A 200 -17.39 -2.49 0.22
CA LEU A 200 -16.61 -2.15 1.42
C LEU A 200 -15.80 -0.85 1.22
N SER A 201 -15.24 -0.63 0.03
CA SER A 201 -14.55 0.62 -0.30
C SER A 201 -15.49 1.82 -0.23
N ILE A 202 -16.70 1.71 -0.79
CA ILE A 202 -17.73 2.76 -0.69
C ILE A 202 -18.18 2.98 0.76
N LYS A 203 -18.38 1.91 1.55
CA LYS A 203 -18.71 2.02 2.97
C LYS A 203 -17.60 2.76 3.73
N PHE A 204 -16.33 2.37 3.52
CA PHE A 204 -15.18 3.01 4.14
C PHE A 204 -15.11 4.51 3.81
N ILE A 205 -15.27 4.89 2.54
CA ILE A 205 -15.30 6.29 2.10
C ILE A 205 -16.39 7.10 2.79
N ASN A 206 -17.60 6.51 2.94
CA ASN A 206 -18.74 7.22 3.50
C ASN A 206 -18.70 7.36 5.03
N GLU A 207 -18.03 6.46 5.73
CA GLU A 207 -18.03 6.41 7.20
C GLU A 207 -16.81 7.07 7.83
N MET A 208 -15.66 7.10 7.14
CA MET A 208 -14.47 7.80 7.64
C MET A 208 -14.68 9.31 7.63
N LYS A 209 -14.14 10.00 8.64
CA LYS A 209 -14.33 11.46 8.84
C LYS A 209 -13.07 12.29 8.62
N ARG A 210 -12.05 11.71 8.01
CA ARG A 210 -10.70 12.29 7.83
C ARG A 210 -10.14 11.97 6.45
N ASP A 211 -8.94 12.46 6.16
CA ASP A 211 -8.25 12.19 4.91
C ASP A 211 -7.88 10.73 4.77
N ILE A 212 -8.24 10.13 3.64
CA ILE A 212 -8.13 8.69 3.39
C ILE A 212 -7.45 8.38 2.06
N VAL A 213 -6.93 7.15 1.97
CA VAL A 213 -6.44 6.55 0.74
C VAL A 213 -7.22 5.25 0.48
N VAL A 214 -7.75 5.05 -0.72
CA VAL A 214 -8.44 3.81 -1.10
C VAL A 214 -7.67 3.16 -2.24
N ASP A 215 -7.34 1.88 -2.06
CA ASP A 215 -6.66 1.10 -3.07
C ASP A 215 -7.66 0.57 -4.11
N SER A 216 -7.25 0.59 -5.37
CA SER A 216 -8.00 0.03 -6.49
C SER A 216 -7.05 -0.65 -7.48
N SER A 217 -7.60 -1.43 -8.42
CA SER A 217 -6.82 -1.97 -9.53
C SER A 217 -7.64 -2.01 -10.81
N LEU A 218 -6.98 -1.82 -11.96
CA LEU A 218 -7.64 -1.91 -13.27
C LEU A 218 -8.30 -3.27 -13.45
N SER A 219 -9.61 -3.25 -13.65
CA SER A 219 -10.43 -4.46 -13.83
C SER A 219 -10.31 -5.51 -12.70
N GLY A 220 -9.88 -5.10 -11.50
CA GLY A 220 -9.68 -6.02 -10.39
C GLY A 220 -8.56 -7.04 -10.62
N ILE A 221 -7.55 -6.72 -11.45
CA ILE A 221 -6.42 -7.62 -11.69
C ILE A 221 -5.67 -7.94 -10.38
N GLY A 222 -5.15 -9.15 -10.26
CA GLY A 222 -4.53 -9.64 -9.05
C GLY A 222 -5.55 -10.37 -8.18
N ARG A 223 -5.70 -9.96 -6.93
CA ARG A 223 -6.70 -10.51 -5.99
C ARG A 223 -7.96 -9.64 -5.89
N GLY A 224 -8.09 -8.68 -6.82
CA GLY A 224 -9.30 -7.87 -6.95
C GLY A 224 -9.39 -6.72 -5.97
N ALA A 225 -8.33 -5.92 -5.84
CA ALA A 225 -8.45 -4.63 -5.18
C ALA A 225 -9.36 -3.72 -6.04
N GLY A 226 -10.48 -3.29 -5.50
CA GLY A 226 -11.45 -2.55 -6.30
C GLY A 226 -12.41 -1.75 -5.45
#